data_78d4a5d0fd4af5f784422499a5bad190
#
_entry.id   78d4a5d0fd4af5f784422499a5bad190
#
_cell.length_a   1.000
_cell.length_b   1.000
_cell.length_c   1.000
_cell.angle_alpha   90.00
_cell.angle_beta   90.00
_cell.angle_gamma   90.00
#
_symmetry.space_group_name_H-M   'P 1'
#
loop_
_entity.id
_entity.type
_entity.pdbx_description
1 polymer ?
#
loop_
_entity_poly.entity_id
_entity_poly.type
_entity_poly.pdbx_seq_one_letter_code
_entity_poly.pdbx_strand_id
1 'polypeptide(L)'
;TADPFRINKCQSLGAEVILAENVDDAFAKLDEIEKDENRFVLHPFNQENMIIGSATCCAEIIDQMGDIDILIIPIGGGGLIGGMAHYLEQIDSSVELLGVEPTGADSFAQSLESDSAVRINKVETIADSLGAPMAMDFSFNIAKKRVNQVEKVTDDEIRRAMITMRDRLGFIVEPACATSLAGLLERYKKKCEGKKVGIIACGSNI
;
A
#
# COMPACT_ATOMS: atom_id res chain seq x y z
N THR A 1 7.13 -6.87 -16.19
CA THR A 1 8.52 -6.46 -16.42
C THR A 1 8.75 -5.15 -15.68
N ALA A 2 9.81 -5.04 -14.89
CA ALA A 2 10.12 -3.83 -14.14
C ALA A 2 10.44 -2.67 -15.08
N ASP A 3 10.07 -1.44 -14.68
CA ASP A 3 10.33 -0.24 -15.48
C ASP A 3 11.86 -0.01 -15.60
N PRO A 4 12.40 0.22 -16.82
CA PRO A 4 13.81 0.48 -17.04
C PRO A 4 14.37 1.64 -16.21
N PHE A 5 13.58 2.68 -15.95
CA PHE A 5 13.99 3.80 -15.11
C PHE A 5 14.30 3.32 -13.68
N ARG A 6 13.46 2.48 -13.09
CA ARG A 6 13.66 1.92 -11.75
C ARG A 6 14.87 0.99 -11.69
N ILE A 7 15.06 0.14 -12.71
CA ILE A 7 16.23 -0.73 -12.82
C ILE A 7 17.50 0.11 -12.82
N ASN A 8 17.58 1.09 -13.72
CA ASN A 8 18.74 1.98 -13.86
C ASN A 8 19.00 2.77 -12.56
N LYS A 9 17.93 3.21 -11.88
CA LYS A 9 18.04 3.92 -10.59
C LYS A 9 18.67 3.04 -9.52
N CYS A 10 18.22 1.80 -9.36
CA CYS A 10 18.80 0.86 -8.41
C CYS A 10 20.28 0.60 -8.72
N GLN A 11 20.62 0.33 -9.98
CA GLN A 11 22.01 0.09 -10.41
C GLN A 11 22.89 1.31 -10.18
N SER A 12 22.41 2.53 -10.44
CA SER A 12 23.16 3.77 -10.22
C SER A 12 23.49 4.02 -8.74
N LEU A 13 22.72 3.40 -7.83
CA LEU A 13 22.96 3.44 -6.39
C LEU A 13 23.85 2.28 -5.90
N GLY A 14 24.40 1.46 -6.82
CA GLY A 14 25.28 0.34 -6.50
C GLY A 14 24.56 -0.97 -6.18
N ALA A 15 23.25 -1.07 -6.41
CA ALA A 15 22.52 -2.31 -6.22
C ALA A 15 22.77 -3.29 -7.39
N GLU A 16 22.95 -4.56 -7.08
CA GLU A 16 22.81 -5.64 -8.05
C GLU A 16 21.32 -5.88 -8.33
N VAL A 17 20.92 -5.83 -9.61
CA VAL A 17 19.54 -6.02 -10.01
C VAL A 17 19.41 -7.33 -10.75
N ILE A 18 18.67 -8.27 -10.19
CA ILE A 18 18.36 -9.57 -10.76
C ILE A 18 16.95 -9.51 -11.34
N LEU A 19 16.85 -9.73 -12.65
CA LEU A 19 15.57 -9.74 -13.34
C LEU A 19 14.96 -11.15 -13.32
N ALA A 20 13.64 -11.20 -13.20
CA ALA A 20 12.84 -12.41 -13.23
C ALA A 20 11.75 -12.29 -14.30
N GLU A 21 11.22 -13.42 -14.77
CA GLU A 21 10.18 -13.44 -15.80
C GLU A 21 8.81 -12.97 -15.25
N ASN A 22 8.55 -13.29 -14.00
CA ASN A 22 7.32 -12.95 -13.29
C ASN A 22 7.57 -12.83 -11.76
N VAL A 23 6.53 -12.52 -11.01
CA VAL A 23 6.61 -12.29 -9.56
C VAL A 23 6.97 -13.59 -8.80
N ASP A 24 6.42 -14.72 -9.22
CA ASP A 24 6.69 -16.00 -8.55
C ASP A 24 8.15 -16.44 -8.75
N ASP A 25 8.69 -16.25 -9.96
CA ASP A 25 10.10 -16.46 -10.27
C ASP A 25 11.02 -15.51 -9.48
N ALA A 26 10.59 -14.25 -9.27
CA ALA A 26 11.34 -13.31 -8.46
C ALA A 26 11.41 -13.76 -6.98
N PHE A 27 10.31 -14.22 -6.41
CA PHE A 27 10.32 -14.75 -5.03
C PHE A 27 11.11 -16.07 -4.92
N ALA A 28 11.02 -16.96 -5.90
CA ALA A 28 11.84 -18.19 -5.91
C ALA A 28 13.35 -17.87 -5.92
N LYS A 29 13.77 -16.89 -6.74
CA LYS A 29 15.18 -16.41 -6.74
C LYS A 29 15.59 -15.75 -5.43
N LEU A 30 14.66 -15.00 -4.79
CA LEU A 30 14.90 -14.40 -3.49
C LEU A 30 15.19 -15.47 -2.44
N ASP A 31 14.37 -16.52 -2.38
CA ASP A 31 14.51 -17.63 -1.44
C ASP A 31 15.82 -18.42 -1.67
N GLU A 32 16.22 -18.60 -2.94
CA GLU A 32 17.47 -19.23 -3.33
C GLU A 32 18.68 -18.42 -2.82
N ILE A 33 18.71 -17.10 -3.09
CA ILE A 33 19.79 -16.21 -2.67
C ILE A 33 19.88 -16.12 -1.14
N GLU A 34 18.75 -16.00 -0.45
CA GLU A 34 18.72 -16.03 1.01
C GLU A 34 19.41 -17.26 1.56
N LYS A 35 19.05 -18.43 1.01
CA LYS A 35 19.53 -19.73 1.47
C LYS A 35 20.99 -19.97 1.15
N ASP A 36 21.43 -19.61 -0.07
CA ASP A 36 22.78 -19.91 -0.54
C ASP A 36 23.82 -18.89 -0.07
N GLU A 37 23.43 -17.62 0.07
CA GLU A 37 24.33 -16.52 0.42
C GLU A 37 24.12 -16.01 1.85
N ASN A 38 23.17 -16.55 2.60
CA ASN A 38 22.82 -16.13 3.97
C ASN A 38 22.58 -14.62 4.07
N ARG A 39 21.94 -14.01 3.06
CA ARG A 39 21.57 -12.61 3.03
C ARG A 39 20.30 -12.37 3.85
N PHE A 40 20.21 -11.21 4.47
CA PHE A 40 18.99 -10.80 5.13
C PHE A 40 17.96 -10.38 4.09
N VAL A 41 16.79 -11.03 4.09
CA VAL A 41 15.68 -10.67 3.22
C VAL A 41 14.86 -9.55 3.85
N LEU A 42 14.64 -8.48 3.11
CA LEU A 42 13.66 -7.46 3.43
C LEU A 42 12.46 -7.61 2.49
N HIS A 43 11.45 -8.33 2.96
CA HIS A 43 10.23 -8.56 2.17
C HIS A 43 9.43 -7.26 2.01
N PRO A 44 8.91 -6.92 0.82
CA PRO A 44 8.28 -5.62 0.57
C PRO A 44 7.00 -5.36 1.37
N PHE A 45 6.30 -6.39 1.86
CA PHE A 45 5.04 -6.20 2.60
C PHE A 45 4.68 -7.32 3.59
N ASN A 46 5.43 -8.43 3.66
CA ASN A 46 5.05 -9.61 4.45
C ASN A 46 6.15 -10.04 5.44
N GLN A 47 6.57 -9.12 6.29
CA GLN A 47 7.63 -9.36 7.28
C GLN A 47 7.46 -8.42 8.47
N GLU A 48 7.88 -8.87 9.67
CA GLU A 48 7.80 -8.10 10.89
C GLU A 48 8.48 -6.73 10.80
N ASN A 49 9.70 -6.68 10.27
CA ASN A 49 10.44 -5.44 10.10
C ASN A 49 9.73 -4.43 9.17
N MET A 50 8.99 -4.92 8.17
CA MET A 50 8.18 -4.06 7.31
C MET A 50 6.98 -3.49 8.05
N ILE A 51 6.31 -4.29 8.88
CA ILE A 51 5.19 -3.85 9.71
C ILE A 51 5.67 -2.81 10.74
N ILE A 52 6.79 -3.07 11.42
CA ILE A 52 7.39 -2.13 12.38
C ILE A 52 7.78 -0.82 11.68
N GLY A 53 8.46 -0.89 10.55
CA GLY A 53 8.82 0.29 9.76
C GLY A 53 7.60 1.11 9.33
N SER A 54 6.55 0.46 8.86
CA SER A 54 5.30 1.14 8.47
C SER A 54 4.54 1.70 9.68
N ALA A 55 4.66 1.08 10.84
CA ALA A 55 4.08 1.57 12.10
C ALA A 55 4.68 2.93 12.51
N THR A 56 5.97 3.18 12.25
CA THR A 56 6.60 4.47 12.53
C THR A 56 5.96 5.62 11.76
N CYS A 57 5.54 5.37 10.52
CA CYS A 57 4.80 6.37 9.74
C CYS A 57 3.47 6.74 10.43
N CYS A 58 2.74 5.76 10.95
CA CYS A 58 1.51 6.02 11.70
C CYS A 58 1.79 6.81 12.99
N ALA A 59 2.85 6.46 13.71
CA ALA A 59 3.27 7.17 14.92
C ALA A 59 3.51 8.65 14.65
N GLU A 60 4.25 8.98 13.58
CA GLU A 60 4.52 10.36 13.17
C GLU A 60 3.23 11.09 12.73
N ILE A 61 2.31 10.42 12.02
CA ILE A 61 1.02 11.00 11.64
C ILE A 61 0.21 11.38 12.90
N ILE A 62 0.11 10.49 13.88
CA ILE A 62 -0.62 10.74 15.11
C ILE A 62 0.03 11.88 15.90
N ASP A 63 1.35 11.92 16.00
CA ASP A 63 2.07 13.00 16.68
C ASP A 63 1.87 14.36 16.00
N GLN A 64 1.96 14.41 14.68
CA GLN A 64 1.90 15.66 13.90
C GLN A 64 0.47 16.16 13.68
N MET A 65 -0.50 15.29 13.50
CA MET A 65 -1.89 15.66 13.21
C MET A 65 -2.74 15.82 14.47
N GLY A 66 -2.34 15.25 15.60
CA GLY A 66 -3.12 15.23 16.84
C GLY A 66 -4.47 14.53 16.67
N ASP A 67 -5.56 15.20 17.01
CA ASP A 67 -6.92 14.63 16.93
C ASP A 67 -7.33 14.38 15.48
N ILE A 68 -7.14 13.19 15.00
CA ILE A 68 -7.56 12.71 13.69
C ILE A 68 -8.68 11.67 13.85
N ASP A 69 -9.70 11.70 12.99
CA ASP A 69 -10.81 10.76 13.05
C ASP A 69 -10.60 9.56 12.13
N ILE A 70 -10.06 9.79 10.94
CA ILE A 70 -9.98 8.81 9.86
C ILE A 70 -8.63 8.88 9.16
N LEU A 71 -8.03 7.72 8.89
CA LEU A 71 -6.90 7.55 7.96
C LEU A 71 -7.35 6.72 6.76
N ILE A 72 -7.08 7.20 5.54
CA ILE A 72 -7.35 6.47 4.29
C ILE A 72 -6.03 6.06 3.65
N ILE A 73 -5.83 4.77 3.49
CA ILE A 73 -4.55 4.16 3.09
C ILE A 73 -4.70 3.39 1.79
N PRO A 74 -3.83 3.63 0.80
CA PRO A 74 -3.80 2.83 -0.42
C PRO A 74 -3.19 1.46 -0.10
N ILE A 75 -3.82 0.39 -0.60
CA ILE A 75 -3.40 -0.98 -0.32
C ILE A 75 -2.88 -1.64 -1.59
N GLY A 76 -1.69 -2.23 -1.49
CA GLY A 76 -1.17 -3.26 -2.39
C GLY A 76 -1.04 -4.57 -1.60
N GLY A 77 0.16 -5.01 -1.27
CA GLY A 77 0.40 -6.23 -0.48
C GLY A 77 0.08 -6.13 1.02
N GLY A 78 -0.44 -4.99 1.50
CA GLY A 78 -0.92 -4.82 2.87
C GLY A 78 0.14 -4.39 3.90
N GLY A 79 1.41 -4.20 3.51
CA GLY A 79 2.48 -3.85 4.46
C GLY A 79 2.28 -2.50 5.15
N LEU A 80 1.94 -1.46 4.40
CA LEU A 80 1.72 -0.12 4.95
C LEU A 80 0.52 -0.08 5.89
N ILE A 81 -0.63 -0.54 5.43
CA ILE A 81 -1.86 -0.53 6.25
C ILE A 81 -1.76 -1.49 7.43
N GLY A 82 -1.02 -2.60 7.29
CA GLY A 82 -0.74 -3.53 8.38
C GLY A 82 0.08 -2.89 9.50
N GLY A 83 1.12 -2.13 9.16
CA GLY A 83 1.91 -1.40 10.15
C GLY A 83 1.10 -0.32 10.86
N MET A 84 0.28 0.42 10.12
CA MET A 84 -0.61 1.43 10.70
C MET A 84 -1.68 0.79 11.61
N ALA A 85 -2.30 -0.30 11.18
CA ALA A 85 -3.24 -1.06 11.99
C ALA A 85 -2.61 -1.55 13.29
N HIS A 86 -1.40 -2.09 13.19
CA HIS A 86 -0.63 -2.55 14.37
C HIS A 86 -0.38 -1.42 15.36
N TYR A 87 0.11 -0.27 14.88
CA TYR A 87 0.39 0.87 15.77
C TYR A 87 -0.87 1.38 16.45
N LEU A 88 -1.96 1.60 15.69
CA LEU A 88 -3.23 2.07 16.25
C LEU A 88 -3.84 1.10 17.25
N GLU A 89 -3.63 -0.21 17.07
CA GLU A 89 -4.03 -1.24 18.03
C GLU A 89 -3.22 -1.13 19.34
N GLN A 90 -1.89 -0.96 19.24
CA GLN A 90 -1.01 -0.89 20.41
C GLN A 90 -1.29 0.33 21.31
N ILE A 91 -1.72 1.45 20.74
CA ILE A 91 -2.04 2.67 21.50
C ILE A 91 -3.53 2.80 21.83
N ASP A 92 -4.33 1.76 21.58
CA ASP A 92 -5.79 1.75 21.77
C ASP A 92 -6.49 2.98 21.13
N SER A 93 -6.07 3.34 19.92
CA SER A 93 -6.54 4.53 19.21
C SER A 93 -7.97 4.37 18.69
N SER A 94 -8.77 5.45 18.77
CA SER A 94 -10.10 5.52 18.17
C SER A 94 -10.09 5.88 16.67
N VAL A 95 -8.93 6.13 16.08
CA VAL A 95 -8.79 6.46 14.64
C VAL A 95 -9.33 5.32 13.78
N GLU A 96 -10.26 5.64 12.90
CA GLU A 96 -10.78 4.69 11.92
C GLU A 96 -9.81 4.53 10.75
N LEU A 97 -9.48 3.30 10.40
CA LEU A 97 -8.56 2.97 9.32
C LEU A 97 -9.34 2.41 8.13
N LEU A 98 -9.32 3.13 7.00
CA LEU A 98 -10.01 2.77 5.76
C LEU A 98 -9.00 2.43 4.67
N GLY A 99 -9.27 1.37 3.93
CA GLY A 99 -8.43 0.94 2.82
C GLY A 99 -8.98 1.37 1.46
N VAL A 100 -8.09 1.54 0.48
CA VAL A 100 -8.47 1.75 -0.92
C VAL A 100 -7.57 0.92 -1.83
N GLU A 101 -8.17 0.20 -2.76
CA GLU A 101 -7.46 -0.56 -3.79
C GLU A 101 -7.90 -0.12 -5.20
N PRO A 102 -7.04 -0.31 -6.24
CA PRO A 102 -7.49 -0.26 -7.61
C PRO A 102 -8.43 -1.43 -7.93
N THR A 103 -9.45 -1.22 -8.75
CA THR A 103 -10.36 -2.29 -9.19
C THR A 103 -9.66 -3.45 -9.89
N GLY A 104 -8.51 -3.17 -10.52
CA GLY A 104 -7.69 -4.17 -11.21
C GLY A 104 -6.61 -4.82 -10.33
N ALA A 105 -6.58 -4.54 -9.00
CA ALA A 105 -5.63 -5.12 -8.05
C ALA A 105 -6.26 -5.12 -6.65
N ASP A 106 -7.37 -5.86 -6.48
CA ASP A 106 -8.24 -5.84 -5.30
C ASP A 106 -8.07 -7.07 -4.39
N SER A 107 -6.85 -7.58 -4.29
CA SER A 107 -6.56 -8.81 -3.54
C SER A 107 -6.87 -8.72 -2.05
N PHE A 108 -6.71 -7.56 -1.45
CA PHE A 108 -6.97 -7.38 -0.03
C PHE A 108 -8.47 -7.28 0.27
N ALA A 109 -9.27 -6.62 -0.58
CA ALA A 109 -10.72 -6.58 -0.45
C ALA A 109 -11.33 -7.99 -0.56
N GLN A 110 -10.90 -8.78 -1.56
CA GLN A 110 -11.30 -10.18 -1.70
C GLN A 110 -10.87 -11.03 -0.49
N SER A 111 -9.72 -10.72 0.10
CA SER A 111 -9.24 -11.41 1.30
C SER A 111 -10.10 -11.10 2.53
N LEU A 112 -10.59 -9.87 2.67
CA LEU A 112 -11.54 -9.52 3.75
C LEU A 112 -12.88 -10.24 3.56
N GLU A 113 -13.40 -10.31 2.33
CA GLU A 113 -14.65 -11.00 2.01
C GLU A 113 -14.59 -12.50 2.31
N SER A 114 -13.42 -13.13 2.09
CA SER A 114 -13.19 -14.57 2.32
C SER A 114 -12.59 -14.91 3.69
N ASP A 115 -12.29 -13.90 4.52
CA ASP A 115 -11.57 -14.01 5.80
C ASP A 115 -10.23 -14.76 5.71
N SER A 116 -9.63 -14.79 4.53
CA SER A 116 -8.36 -15.48 4.25
C SER A 116 -7.57 -14.76 3.16
N ALA A 117 -6.24 -14.86 3.20
CA ALA A 117 -5.39 -14.26 2.17
C ALA A 117 -5.69 -14.88 0.79
N VAL A 118 -6.03 -14.02 -0.18
CA VAL A 118 -6.43 -14.41 -1.54
C VAL A 118 -5.41 -13.96 -2.55
N ARG A 119 -5.18 -14.80 -3.57
CA ARG A 119 -4.45 -14.45 -4.80
C ARG A 119 -5.46 -14.17 -5.91
N ILE A 120 -5.31 -13.03 -6.58
CA ILE A 120 -6.07 -12.70 -7.80
C ILE A 120 -5.35 -13.23 -9.04
N ASN A 121 -6.14 -13.55 -10.07
CA ASN A 121 -5.61 -14.17 -11.29
C ASN A 121 -4.83 -13.19 -12.17
N LYS A 122 -5.17 -11.91 -12.14
CA LYS A 122 -4.57 -10.87 -12.99
C LYS A 122 -4.50 -9.55 -12.24
N VAL A 123 -3.40 -8.86 -12.40
CA VAL A 123 -3.22 -7.46 -11.99
C VAL A 123 -3.29 -6.58 -13.23
N GLU A 124 -4.17 -5.58 -13.22
CA GLU A 124 -4.38 -4.67 -14.35
C GLU A 124 -4.75 -3.27 -13.83
N THR A 125 -3.75 -2.46 -13.52
CA THR A 125 -3.93 -1.09 -13.03
C THR A 125 -2.74 -0.22 -13.38
N ILE A 126 -2.96 1.10 -13.51
CA ILE A 126 -1.89 2.09 -13.62
C ILE A 126 -1.14 2.29 -12.30
N ALA A 127 -1.74 1.94 -11.17
CA ALA A 127 -1.13 2.03 -9.85
C ALA A 127 -0.24 0.80 -9.59
N ASP A 128 0.82 0.65 -10.36
CA ASP A 128 1.69 -0.52 -10.37
C ASP A 128 2.34 -0.83 -9.00
N SER A 129 2.62 0.20 -8.20
CA SER A 129 3.12 0.03 -6.82
C SER A 129 2.08 -0.59 -5.87
N LEU A 130 0.79 -0.62 -6.25
CA LEU A 130 -0.28 -1.35 -5.56
C LEU A 130 -0.61 -2.69 -6.23
N GLY A 131 0.12 -3.05 -7.27
CA GLY A 131 -0.12 -4.24 -8.09
C GLY A 131 0.33 -5.56 -7.44
N ALA A 132 0.07 -5.77 -6.16
CA ALA A 132 0.33 -7.05 -5.51
C ALA A 132 -0.73 -8.09 -5.96
N PRO A 133 -0.32 -9.23 -6.53
CA PRO A 133 -1.28 -10.24 -6.98
C PRO A 133 -1.94 -11.01 -5.83
N MET A 134 -1.49 -10.78 -4.59
CA MET A 134 -2.01 -11.46 -3.41
C MET A 134 -1.87 -10.59 -2.16
N ALA A 135 -2.80 -10.72 -1.23
CA ALA A 135 -2.54 -10.47 0.16
C ALA A 135 -1.75 -11.64 0.74
N MET A 136 -0.88 -11.39 1.71
CA MET A 136 -0.13 -12.45 2.38
C MET A 136 -0.55 -12.58 3.84
N ASP A 137 -0.57 -13.80 4.34
CA ASP A 137 -1.15 -14.14 5.65
C ASP A 137 -0.67 -13.26 6.80
N PHE A 138 0.63 -12.98 6.88
CA PHE A 138 1.18 -12.23 7.99
C PHE A 138 0.66 -10.78 8.02
N SER A 139 0.84 -10.02 6.93
CA SER A 139 0.39 -8.62 6.84
C SER A 139 -1.14 -8.51 6.88
N PHE A 140 -1.85 -9.42 6.20
CA PHE A 140 -3.31 -9.48 6.19
C PHE A 140 -3.88 -9.72 7.60
N ASN A 141 -3.38 -10.73 8.33
CA ASN A 141 -3.88 -11.07 9.67
C ASN A 141 -3.63 -9.96 10.71
N ILE A 142 -2.61 -9.12 10.49
CA ILE A 142 -2.39 -7.94 11.31
C ILE A 142 -3.39 -6.84 10.93
N ALA A 143 -3.49 -6.53 9.64
CA ALA A 143 -4.33 -5.43 9.15
C ALA A 143 -5.82 -5.66 9.41
N LYS A 144 -6.35 -6.86 9.18
CA LYS A 144 -7.79 -7.17 9.32
C LYS A 144 -8.36 -6.96 10.74
N LYS A 145 -7.52 -6.84 11.75
CA LYS A 145 -7.96 -6.53 13.12
C LYS A 145 -8.55 -5.13 13.25
N ARG A 146 -8.11 -4.21 12.40
CA ARG A 146 -8.51 -2.79 12.42
C ARG A 146 -9.13 -2.30 11.13
N VAL A 147 -8.91 -3.01 10.01
CA VAL A 147 -9.39 -2.67 8.67
C VAL A 147 -10.58 -3.55 8.33
N ASN A 148 -11.76 -3.00 8.40
CA ASN A 148 -13.05 -3.67 8.11
C ASN A 148 -13.75 -3.09 6.88
N GLN A 149 -13.19 -2.06 6.27
CA GLN A 149 -13.71 -1.48 5.05
C GLN A 149 -12.58 -1.15 4.08
N VAL A 150 -12.66 -1.74 2.89
CA VAL A 150 -11.79 -1.44 1.75
C VAL A 150 -12.67 -1.17 0.55
N GLU A 151 -12.48 0.01 -0.05
CA GLU A 151 -13.20 0.42 -1.24
C GLU A 151 -12.31 0.33 -2.47
N LYS A 152 -12.93 0.17 -3.63
CA LYS A 152 -12.22 0.04 -4.91
C LYS A 152 -12.46 1.25 -5.78
N VAL A 153 -11.38 1.72 -6.43
CA VAL A 153 -11.40 2.85 -7.37
C VAL A 153 -10.84 2.42 -8.72
N THR A 154 -11.38 3.01 -9.78
CA THR A 154 -10.93 2.76 -11.15
C THR A 154 -9.67 3.57 -11.48
N ASP A 155 -8.93 3.15 -12.50
CA ASP A 155 -7.78 3.88 -12.99
C ASP A 155 -8.12 5.32 -13.43
N ASP A 156 -9.33 5.55 -13.96
CA ASP A 156 -9.77 6.90 -14.35
C ASP A 156 -10.05 7.78 -13.12
N GLU A 157 -10.57 7.22 -12.04
CA GLU A 157 -10.73 7.94 -10.76
C GLU A 157 -9.36 8.28 -10.17
N ILE A 158 -8.38 7.37 -10.25
CA ILE A 158 -7.00 7.61 -9.83
C ILE A 158 -6.37 8.74 -10.67
N ARG A 159 -6.52 8.75 -12.00
CA ARG A 159 -6.01 9.84 -12.87
C ARG A 159 -6.61 11.20 -12.49
N ARG A 160 -7.92 11.27 -12.21
CA ARG A 160 -8.56 12.51 -11.74
C ARG A 160 -7.99 12.96 -10.39
N ALA A 161 -7.73 12.05 -9.48
CA ALA A 161 -7.10 12.35 -8.20
C ALA A 161 -5.67 12.88 -8.37
N MET A 162 -4.86 12.31 -9.26
CA MET A 162 -3.52 12.82 -9.60
C MET A 162 -3.58 14.27 -10.09
N ILE A 163 -4.52 14.58 -11.00
CA ILE A 163 -4.74 15.94 -11.50
C ILE A 163 -5.12 16.87 -10.35
N THR A 164 -6.00 16.42 -9.46
CA THR A 164 -6.42 17.20 -8.29
C THR A 164 -5.26 17.50 -7.34
N MET A 165 -4.40 16.52 -7.07
CA MET A 165 -3.20 16.70 -6.23
C MET A 165 -2.24 17.70 -6.86
N ARG A 166 -2.00 17.61 -8.16
CA ARG A 166 -1.15 18.56 -8.88
C ARG A 166 -1.73 19.98 -8.83
N ASP A 167 -3.01 20.14 -9.19
CA ASP A 167 -3.61 21.46 -9.43
C ASP A 167 -3.99 22.18 -8.12
N ARG A 168 -4.29 21.44 -7.05
CA ARG A 168 -4.73 22.00 -5.77
C ARG A 168 -3.65 22.03 -4.72
N LEU A 169 -2.73 21.06 -4.72
CA LEU A 169 -1.71 20.88 -3.69
C LEU A 169 -0.30 21.12 -4.22
N GLY A 170 -0.10 21.20 -5.53
CA GLY A 170 1.21 21.33 -6.16
C GLY A 170 2.04 20.03 -6.10
N PHE A 171 1.43 18.90 -5.79
CA PHE A 171 2.11 17.61 -5.70
C PHE A 171 2.02 16.83 -6.99
N ILE A 172 3.17 16.48 -7.56
CA ILE A 172 3.28 15.54 -8.67
C ILE A 172 3.54 14.16 -8.04
N VAL A 173 2.58 13.26 -8.19
CA VAL A 173 2.57 11.98 -7.50
C VAL A 173 2.32 10.82 -8.47
N GLU A 174 2.80 9.63 -8.10
CA GLU A 174 2.48 8.41 -8.84
C GLU A 174 1.01 7.97 -8.61
N PRO A 175 0.45 7.13 -9.51
CA PRO A 175 -0.94 6.67 -9.39
C PRO A 175 -1.25 6.00 -8.05
N ALA A 176 -0.33 5.19 -7.53
CA ALA A 176 -0.48 4.52 -6.24
C ALA A 176 -0.72 5.51 -5.08
N CYS A 177 -0.02 6.62 -5.07
CA CYS A 177 -0.20 7.70 -4.09
C CYS A 177 -1.59 8.34 -4.20
N ALA A 178 -2.05 8.63 -5.42
CA ALA A 178 -3.33 9.29 -5.65
C ALA A 178 -4.55 8.41 -5.32
N THR A 179 -4.36 7.10 -5.16
CA THR A 179 -5.43 6.14 -4.88
C THR A 179 -6.18 6.46 -3.59
N SER A 180 -5.49 6.91 -2.53
CA SER A 180 -6.15 7.32 -1.27
C SER A 180 -7.05 8.54 -1.47
N LEU A 181 -6.62 9.54 -2.24
CA LEU A 181 -7.46 10.70 -2.57
C LEU A 181 -8.65 10.30 -3.46
N ALA A 182 -8.45 9.40 -4.43
CA ALA A 182 -9.55 8.86 -5.23
C ALA A 182 -10.61 8.19 -4.34
N GLY A 183 -10.19 7.36 -3.38
CA GLY A 183 -11.08 6.75 -2.39
C GLY A 183 -11.83 7.77 -1.54
N LEU A 184 -11.16 8.80 -1.06
CA LEU A 184 -11.81 9.89 -0.33
C LEU A 184 -12.90 10.57 -1.16
N LEU A 185 -12.59 10.95 -2.40
CA LEU A 185 -13.50 11.75 -3.23
C LEU A 185 -14.68 10.95 -3.77
N GLU A 186 -14.47 9.68 -4.12
CA GLU A 186 -15.43 8.88 -4.88
C GLU A 186 -16.21 7.87 -4.00
N ARG A 187 -15.66 7.44 -2.85
CA ARG A 187 -16.25 6.38 -2.01
C ARG A 187 -16.54 6.84 -0.59
N TYR A 188 -15.58 7.50 0.04
CA TYR A 188 -15.66 7.85 1.46
C TYR A 188 -16.13 9.28 1.74
N LYS A 189 -16.43 10.08 0.72
CA LYS A 189 -16.80 11.49 0.86
C LYS A 189 -17.87 11.73 1.93
N LYS A 190 -18.97 11.00 1.88
CA LYS A 190 -20.08 11.15 2.85
C LYS A 190 -19.68 10.71 4.26
N LYS A 191 -18.89 9.64 4.37
CA LYS A 191 -18.38 9.13 5.66
C LYS A 191 -17.41 10.10 6.33
N CYS A 192 -16.71 10.88 5.53
CA CYS A 192 -15.69 11.85 5.96
C CYS A 192 -16.25 13.25 6.23
N GLU A 193 -17.54 13.51 5.99
CA GLU A 193 -18.15 14.83 6.25
C GLU A 193 -18.03 15.20 7.73
N GLY A 194 -17.46 16.39 8.00
CA GLY A 194 -17.25 16.90 9.35
C GLY A 194 -16.15 16.20 10.15
N LYS A 195 -15.35 15.35 9.51
CA LYS A 195 -14.26 14.60 10.13
C LYS A 195 -12.90 15.18 9.77
N LYS A 196 -11.93 15.01 10.66
CA LYS A 196 -10.52 15.27 10.38
C LYS A 196 -9.92 14.03 9.75
N VAL A 197 -9.61 14.13 8.45
CA VAL A 197 -9.19 12.98 7.63
C VAL A 197 -7.74 13.13 7.18
N GLY A 198 -6.95 12.09 7.38
CA GLY A 198 -5.61 11.97 6.81
C GLY A 198 -5.63 11.06 5.58
N ILE A 199 -4.88 11.45 4.55
CA ILE A 199 -4.53 10.61 3.41
C ILE A 199 -3.01 10.55 3.28
N ILE A 200 -2.50 9.44 2.74
CA ILE A 200 -1.07 9.30 2.51
C ILE A 200 -0.71 9.92 1.16
N ALA A 201 0.20 10.87 1.17
CA ALA A 201 0.83 11.43 -0.04
C ALA A 201 2.26 10.87 -0.18
N CYS A 202 2.36 9.59 -0.52
CA CYS A 202 3.63 8.86 -0.69
C CYS A 202 3.87 8.49 -2.15
N GLY A 203 5.12 8.56 -2.57
CA GLY A 203 5.53 8.09 -3.89
C GLY A 203 5.37 9.10 -5.02
N SER A 204 6.47 9.26 -5.76
CA SER A 204 6.56 10.09 -6.96
C SER A 204 7.54 9.47 -7.97
N ASN A 205 7.49 8.16 -8.13
CA ASN A 205 8.28 7.40 -9.12
C ASN A 205 7.69 7.58 -10.52
N ILE A 206 7.79 8.79 -11.05
CA ILE A 206 7.28 9.21 -12.36
C ILE A 206 8.37 9.93 -13.16
#